data_5d05d2c4bba62704230ad57235a01987
#
_entry.id   5d05d2c4bba62704230ad57235a01987
#
_cell.length_a   1.000
_cell.length_b   1.000
_cell.length_c   1.000
_cell.angle_alpha   90.00
_cell.angle_beta   90.00
_cell.angle_gamma   90.00
#
_symmetry.space_group_name_H-M   'P 1'
#
loop_
_entity.id
_entity.type
_entity.pdbx_description
1 polymer ?
#
loop_
_entity_poly.entity_id
_entity_poly.type
_entity_poly.pdbx_seq_one_letter_code
_entity_poly.pdbx_strand_id
1 'polypeptide(L)'
;MNLRKLAKDRPCMVRIANVCDGRNDTVVLAHFRMSGISGMGIKPPDLIGAWACSNCHLYVDTHKDAYTQLDFAKGVFRTINKLIEEGVIK
;
A
#
# COMPACT_ATOMS: atom_id res chain seq x y z
N MET A 1 0.05 -15.28 -10.07
CA MET A 1 0.66 -14.77 -8.85
C MET A 1 -0.32 -13.95 -8.04
N ASN A 2 -0.33 -14.14 -6.72
CA ASN A 2 -1.29 -13.45 -5.86
C ASN A 2 -0.56 -12.37 -5.04
N LEU A 3 -0.67 -11.12 -5.47
CA LEU A 3 0.00 -10.01 -4.81
C LEU A 3 -0.52 -9.75 -3.39
N ARG A 4 -1.78 -10.09 -3.12
CA ARG A 4 -2.35 -9.93 -1.77
C ARG A 4 -1.70 -10.89 -0.78
N LYS A 5 -1.52 -12.14 -1.17
CA LYS A 5 -0.84 -13.13 -0.31
C LYS A 5 0.63 -12.77 -0.13
N LEU A 6 1.24 -12.22 -1.16
CA LEU A 6 2.65 -11.84 -1.11
C LEU A 6 2.91 -10.72 -0.11
N ALA A 7 1.91 -9.92 0.21
CA ALA A 7 2.04 -8.82 1.18
C ALA A 7 2.20 -9.32 2.63
N LYS A 8 1.79 -10.55 2.90
CA LYS A 8 1.84 -11.08 4.26
C LYS A 8 3.28 -11.12 4.78
N ASP A 9 3.47 -10.66 6.01
CA ASP A 9 4.76 -10.63 6.71
C ASP A 9 5.83 -9.75 6.05
N ARG A 10 5.40 -8.84 5.16
CA ARG A 10 6.31 -7.87 4.55
C ARG A 10 6.41 -6.62 5.42
N PRO A 11 7.49 -5.83 5.27
CA PRO A 11 7.59 -4.57 6.00
C PRO A 11 6.58 -3.57 5.48
N CYS A 12 6.09 -2.70 6.36
CA CYS A 12 5.20 -1.62 5.97
C CYS A 12 5.96 -0.63 5.08
N MET A 13 5.40 -0.34 3.90
CA MET A 13 6.02 0.57 2.93
C MET A 13 5.40 1.96 2.94
N VAL A 14 4.27 2.14 3.62
CA VAL A 14 3.63 3.46 3.75
C VAL A 14 4.36 4.32 4.79
N ARG A 15 4.67 3.75 5.95
CA ARG A 15 5.58 4.34 6.95
C ARG A 15 5.19 5.74 7.40
N ILE A 16 3.93 5.94 7.73
CA ILE A 16 3.47 7.26 8.20
C ILE A 16 4.04 7.54 9.58
N ALA A 17 4.69 8.68 9.73
CA ALA A 17 5.32 9.08 11.01
C ALA A 17 4.28 9.13 12.12
N ASN A 18 4.63 8.57 13.27
CA ASN A 18 3.79 8.52 14.48
C ASN A 18 2.52 7.67 14.33
N VAL A 19 2.37 6.97 13.22
CA VAL A 19 1.22 6.09 12.95
C VAL A 19 1.67 4.65 12.74
N CYS A 20 2.71 4.46 11.93
CA CYS A 20 3.23 3.14 11.61
C CYS A 20 3.71 2.42 12.88
N ASP A 21 3.24 1.19 13.08
CA ASP A 21 3.63 0.39 14.25
C ASP A 21 4.89 -0.44 14.00
N GLY A 22 5.38 -0.49 12.77
CA GLY A 22 6.57 -1.24 12.39
C GLY A 22 6.38 -2.76 12.39
N ARG A 23 5.16 -3.25 12.58
CA ARG A 23 4.90 -4.68 12.64
C ARG A 23 4.64 -5.26 11.25
N ASN A 24 5.29 -6.37 10.95
CA ASN A 24 5.12 -7.06 9.67
C ASN A 24 3.88 -7.96 9.66
N ASP A 25 3.48 -8.47 10.82
CA ASP A 25 2.39 -9.45 10.92
C ASP A 25 1.02 -8.85 10.62
N THR A 26 0.87 -7.53 10.64
CA THR A 26 -0.39 -6.85 10.31
C THR A 26 -0.40 -6.30 8.88
N VAL A 27 0.67 -6.48 8.11
CA VAL A 27 0.80 -5.90 6.77
C VAL A 27 -0.14 -6.60 5.79
N VAL A 28 -0.86 -5.78 5.03
CA VAL A 28 -1.73 -6.22 3.95
C VAL A 28 -1.49 -5.35 2.72
N LEU A 29 -2.05 -5.75 1.58
CA LEU A 29 -1.99 -4.94 0.36
C LEU A 29 -3.11 -3.90 0.41
N ALA A 30 -2.75 -2.65 0.66
CA ALA A 30 -3.69 -1.53 0.68
C ALA A 30 -3.76 -0.91 -0.71
N HIS A 31 -4.93 -0.95 -1.35
CA HIS A 31 -5.11 -0.42 -2.70
C HIS A 31 -5.20 1.10 -2.70
N PHE A 32 -4.45 1.72 -3.61
CA PHE A 32 -4.48 3.17 -3.80
C PHE A 32 -5.61 3.50 -4.78
N ARG A 33 -6.63 4.19 -4.30
CA ARG A 33 -7.79 4.57 -5.11
C ARG A 33 -7.58 5.97 -5.67
N MET A 34 -7.73 6.12 -6.97
CA MET A 34 -7.65 7.42 -7.59
C MET A 34 -8.56 7.49 -8.81
N SER A 35 -9.03 8.68 -9.11
CA SER A 35 -9.87 8.97 -10.25
C SER A 35 -9.20 8.50 -11.55
N GLY A 36 -9.95 7.85 -12.41
CA GLY A 36 -9.44 7.34 -13.68
C GLY A 36 -8.89 5.92 -13.62
N ILE A 37 -8.52 5.44 -12.43
CA ILE A 37 -8.01 4.06 -12.25
C ILE A 37 -9.03 3.25 -11.46
N SER A 38 -9.61 3.86 -10.44
CA SER A 38 -10.69 3.25 -9.67
C SER A 38 -11.76 4.30 -9.45
N GLY A 39 -12.98 3.85 -9.25
CA GLY A 39 -14.09 4.74 -8.98
C GLY A 39 -15.16 3.99 -8.25
N MET A 40 -16.36 4.52 -8.24
CA MET A 40 -17.48 3.88 -7.57
C MET A 40 -17.71 2.49 -8.19
N GLY A 41 -17.57 1.45 -7.36
CA GLY A 41 -17.76 0.07 -7.80
C GLY A 41 -16.60 -0.54 -8.57
N ILE A 42 -15.51 0.19 -8.78
CA ILE A 42 -14.34 -0.31 -9.51
C ILE A 42 -13.17 -0.47 -8.55
N LYS A 43 -12.67 -1.70 -8.43
CA LYS A 43 -11.46 -1.97 -7.65
C LYS A 43 -10.21 -1.58 -8.43
N PRO A 44 -9.24 -0.91 -7.81
CA PRO A 44 -7.96 -0.69 -8.47
C PRO A 44 -7.22 -2.02 -8.65
N PRO A 45 -6.32 -2.12 -9.65
CA PRO A 45 -5.48 -3.31 -9.81
C PRO A 45 -4.63 -3.54 -8.56
N ASP A 46 -4.33 -4.81 -8.27
CA ASP A 46 -3.49 -5.17 -7.12
C ASP A 46 -2.10 -4.54 -7.19
N LEU A 47 -1.59 -4.30 -8.39
CA LEU A 47 -0.29 -3.66 -8.56
C LEU A 47 -0.28 -2.21 -8.06
N ILE A 48 -1.44 -1.56 -8.02
CA ILE A 48 -1.57 -0.19 -7.52
C ILE A 48 -1.96 -0.27 -6.05
N GLY A 49 -1.05 -0.80 -5.27
CA GLY A 49 -1.24 -0.97 -3.83
C GLY A 49 0.08 -0.91 -3.10
N ALA A 50 0.01 -0.69 -1.81
CA ALA A 50 1.17 -0.61 -0.94
C ALA A 50 1.06 -1.64 0.17
N TRP A 51 2.21 -2.20 0.56
CA TRP A 51 2.29 -2.99 1.79
C TRP A 51 2.14 -2.03 2.97
N ALA A 52 1.07 -2.18 3.73
CA ALA A 52 0.76 -1.27 4.83
C ALA A 52 0.38 -2.05 6.08
N CYS A 53 0.95 -1.65 7.22
CA CYS A 53 0.54 -2.22 8.50
C CYS A 53 -0.88 -1.77 8.83
N SER A 54 -1.51 -2.41 9.81
CA SER A 54 -2.91 -2.11 10.15
C SER A 54 -3.12 -0.64 10.49
N ASN A 55 -2.18 -0.03 11.23
CA ASN A 55 -2.29 1.37 11.60
C ASN A 55 -2.21 2.30 10.39
N CYS A 56 -1.23 2.07 9.50
CA CYS A 56 -1.10 2.89 8.29
C CYS A 56 -2.29 2.69 7.35
N HIS A 57 -2.76 1.45 7.22
CA HIS A 57 -3.91 1.15 6.37
C HIS A 57 -5.16 1.90 6.84
N LEU A 58 -5.44 1.85 8.14
CA LEU A 58 -6.57 2.58 8.70
C LEU A 58 -6.41 4.10 8.52
N TYR A 59 -5.20 4.60 8.74
CA TYR A 59 -4.92 6.02 8.62
C TYR A 59 -5.16 6.52 7.19
N VAL A 60 -4.66 5.83 6.17
CA VAL A 60 -4.84 6.26 4.78
C VAL A 60 -6.31 6.13 4.33
N ASP A 61 -7.06 5.21 4.92
CA ASP A 61 -8.48 5.06 4.61
C ASP A 61 -9.33 6.20 5.20
N THR A 62 -8.87 6.80 6.30
CA THR A 62 -9.65 7.81 7.02
C THR A 62 -9.14 9.23 6.81
N HIS A 63 -7.93 9.40 6.28
CA HIS A 63 -7.32 10.72 6.07
C HIS A 63 -7.05 10.90 4.57
N LYS A 64 -7.74 11.85 3.94
CA LYS A 64 -7.65 12.07 2.50
C LYS A 64 -6.94 13.38 2.12
N ASP A 65 -6.18 13.94 3.04
CA ASP A 65 -5.38 15.14 2.78
C ASP A 65 -4.19 14.84 1.85
N ALA A 66 -3.64 15.89 1.25
CA ALA A 66 -2.58 15.74 0.27
C ALA A 66 -1.33 15.06 0.83
N TYR A 67 -0.96 15.38 2.07
CA TYR A 67 0.23 14.78 2.68
C TYR A 67 0.06 13.28 2.89
N THR A 68 -1.09 12.86 3.37
CA THR A 68 -1.39 11.45 3.59
C THR A 68 -1.42 10.71 2.25
N GLN A 69 -2.04 11.30 1.24
CA GLN A 69 -2.07 10.70 -0.10
C GLN A 69 -0.66 10.56 -0.69
N LEU A 70 0.20 11.57 -0.47
CA LEU A 70 1.58 11.49 -0.92
C LEU A 70 2.35 10.37 -0.22
N ASP A 71 2.19 10.24 1.09
CA ASP A 71 2.83 9.15 1.84
C ASP A 71 2.35 7.79 1.36
N PHE A 72 1.07 7.66 1.06
CA PHE A 72 0.50 6.44 0.52
C PHE A 72 1.11 6.14 -0.86
N ALA A 73 1.16 7.14 -1.74
CA ALA A 73 1.75 6.97 -3.07
C ALA A 73 3.22 6.55 -3.00
N LYS A 74 3.97 7.14 -2.08
CA LYS A 74 5.37 6.72 -1.86
C LYS A 74 5.43 5.25 -1.45
N GLY A 75 4.49 4.82 -0.62
CA GLY A 75 4.38 3.41 -0.22
C GLY A 75 4.13 2.50 -1.41
N VAL A 76 3.27 2.92 -2.34
CA VAL A 76 3.00 2.17 -3.58
C VAL A 76 4.29 2.03 -4.39
N PHE A 77 5.03 3.12 -4.58
CA PHE A 77 6.28 3.07 -5.34
C PHE A 77 7.34 2.20 -4.67
N ARG A 78 7.47 2.27 -3.35
CA ARG A 78 8.41 1.40 -2.62
C ARG A 78 8.03 -0.07 -2.78
N THR A 79 6.73 -0.37 -2.73
CA THR A 79 6.23 -1.74 -2.92
C THR A 79 6.54 -2.24 -4.33
N ILE A 80 6.26 -1.43 -5.35
CA ILE A 80 6.55 -1.79 -6.75
C ILE A 80 8.04 -2.04 -6.92
N ASN A 81 8.87 -1.15 -6.38
CA ASN A 81 10.32 -1.30 -6.49
C ASN A 81 10.79 -2.62 -5.86
N LYS A 82 10.22 -2.97 -4.72
CA LYS A 82 10.57 -4.24 -4.05
C LYS A 82 10.13 -5.44 -4.87
N LEU A 83 8.97 -5.37 -5.50
CA LEU A 83 8.48 -6.43 -6.37
C LEU A 83 9.40 -6.62 -7.59
N ILE A 84 9.92 -5.52 -8.13
CA ILE A 84 10.88 -5.57 -9.23
C ILE A 84 12.18 -6.22 -8.76
N GLU A 85 12.70 -5.83 -7.59
CA GLU A 85 13.93 -6.39 -7.02
C GLU A 85 13.81 -7.89 -6.80
N GLU A 86 12.63 -8.37 -6.43
CA GLU A 86 12.38 -9.80 -6.16
C GLU A 86 12.02 -10.58 -7.42
N GLY A 87 11.96 -9.93 -8.58
CA GLY A 87 11.64 -10.59 -9.84
C GLY A 87 10.17 -10.95 -10.00
N VAL A 88 9.29 -10.41 -9.15
CA VAL A 88 7.85 -10.67 -9.23
C VAL A 88 7.25 -9.99 -10.46
N ILE A 89 7.70 -8.76 -10.71
CA ILE A 89 7.34 -8.00 -11.92
C ILE A 89 8.61 -7.54 -12.63
N LYS A 90 8.49 -7.26 -13.92
CA LYS A 90 9.63 -6.86 -14.76
C LYS A 90 9.41 -5.52 -15.41
#